data_ec001d8eefc1fbad33805e91e5384b42
#
_entry.id   ec001d8eefc1fbad33805e91e5384b42
#
_cell.length_a   1.000
_cell.length_b   1.000
_cell.length_c   1.000
_cell.angle_alpha   90.00
_cell.angle_beta   90.00
_cell.angle_gamma   90.00
#
_symmetry.space_group_name_H-M   'P 1'
#
loop_
_entity.id
_entity.type
_entity.pdbx_description
1 polymer ?
#
loop_
_entity_poly.entity_id
_entity_poly.type
_entity_poly.pdbx_seq_one_letter_code
_entity_poly.pdbx_strand_id
1 'polypeptide(L)'
;MKTNNKSNKHRTASNQKRVLVKDLRPNRPIRQLDLIILRIYPRRLIYSETYSGPVAAACGRDESGLVGIVLWNEQIDNVRIGDVVRFESGWCQMRDGELIVSTGVSGKLRIIDR
;
A
#
# COMPACT_ATOMS: atom_id res chain seq x y z
N MET A 1 0.80 36.76 5.49
CA MET A 1 0.99 36.23 5.38
C MET A 1 1.00 35.68 5.07
N LYS A 2 0.75 35.76 5.13
CA LYS A 2 0.75 35.19 5.13
C LYS A 2 0.79 34.58 4.52
N THR A 3 0.80 34.39 4.51
CA THR A 3 0.79 33.65 4.13
C THR A 3 1.08 33.07 3.59
N ASN A 4 1.08 33.39 3.50
CA ASN A 4 1.36 32.53 3.27
C ASN A 4 1.35 31.64 3.23
N ASN A 5 1.11 31.85 2.58
CA ASN A 5 1.01 30.60 3.15
C ASN A 5 -0.24 29.75 2.97
N LYS A 6 -1.26 30.28 2.36
CA LYS A 6 -2.57 29.65 2.27
C LYS A 6 -2.65 28.53 1.29
N SER A 7 -2.14 28.71 0.11
CA SER A 7 -2.18 27.65 -0.87
C SER A 7 -1.38 26.46 -0.40
N ASN A 8 -0.36 26.71 0.39
CA ASN A 8 0.37 25.61 0.99
C ASN A 8 -0.49 24.80 1.90
N LYS A 9 -1.45 25.42 2.54
CA LYS A 9 -2.33 24.72 3.44
C LYS A 9 -3.19 23.70 2.70
N HIS A 10 -3.62 24.04 1.51
CA HIS A 10 -4.39 23.09 0.73
C HIS A 10 -3.59 21.86 0.40
N ARG A 11 -2.38 22.05 -0.07
CA ARG A 11 -1.53 20.92 -0.36
C ARG A 11 -1.20 20.14 0.89
N THR A 12 -1.01 20.84 1.98
CA THR A 12 -0.72 20.20 3.25
C THR A 12 -1.87 19.31 3.67
N ALA A 13 -3.10 19.79 3.54
CA ALA A 13 -4.25 19.01 3.92
C ALA A 13 -4.34 17.75 3.08
N SER A 14 -4.11 17.88 1.78
CA SER A 14 -4.13 16.74 0.90
C SER A 14 -3.03 15.74 1.27
N ASN A 15 -1.83 16.26 1.55
CA ASN A 15 -0.70 15.40 1.89
C ASN A 15 -0.87 14.73 3.25
N GLN A 16 -1.62 15.34 4.14
CA GLN A 16 -1.82 14.77 5.46
C GLN A 16 -2.56 13.44 5.42
N LYS A 17 -3.29 13.18 4.35
CA LYS A 17 -3.99 11.91 4.22
C LYS A 17 -3.09 10.80 3.74
N ARG A 18 -1.98 11.15 3.16
CA ARG A 18 -1.04 10.19 2.61
C ARG A 18 0.05 9.92 3.63
N VAL A 19 0.39 8.65 3.81
CA VAL A 19 1.51 8.29 4.66
C VAL A 19 2.66 7.86 3.77
N LEU A 20 3.86 7.85 4.34
CA LEU A 20 5.05 7.37 3.66
C LEU A 20 5.48 6.05 4.27
N VAL A 21 6.24 5.28 3.49
CA VAL A 21 6.75 3.99 3.99
C VAL A 21 7.48 4.17 5.32
N LYS A 22 8.27 5.22 5.45
CA LYS A 22 9.03 5.44 6.69
C LYS A 22 8.16 5.67 7.91
N ASP A 23 6.89 6.02 7.70
CA ASP A 23 5.97 6.32 8.80
C ASP A 23 5.14 5.12 9.21
N LEU A 24 5.25 4.00 8.50
CA LEU A 24 4.43 2.83 8.78
C LEU A 24 4.77 2.23 10.13
N ARG A 25 3.75 1.72 10.80
CA ARG A 25 3.88 1.03 12.07
C ARG A 25 3.08 -0.26 12.01
N PRO A 26 3.54 -1.31 12.70
CA PRO A 26 2.82 -2.58 12.65
C PRO A 26 1.48 -2.50 13.35
N ASN A 27 0.55 -3.31 12.86
CA ASN A 27 -0.78 -3.48 13.43
C ASN A 27 -1.57 -2.19 13.43
N ARG A 28 -1.48 -1.46 12.32
CA ARG A 28 -2.16 -0.18 12.18
C ARG A 28 -2.84 -0.08 10.84
N PRO A 29 -3.96 0.62 10.79
CA PRO A 29 -4.56 0.93 9.50
C PRO A 29 -3.73 1.94 8.74
N ILE A 30 -3.83 1.89 7.43
CA ILE A 30 -3.15 2.82 6.54
C ILE A 30 -4.23 3.61 5.83
N ARG A 31 -4.21 4.92 6.01
CA ARG A 31 -5.22 5.76 5.40
C ARG A 31 -5.04 5.82 3.89
N GLN A 32 -3.85 6.16 3.45
CA GLN A 32 -3.54 6.23 2.03
C GLN A 32 -2.03 6.09 1.85
N LEU A 33 -1.63 5.17 0.98
CA LEU A 33 -0.21 4.91 0.72
C LEU A 33 -0.04 4.68 -0.77
N ASP A 34 0.85 5.42 -1.40
CA ASP A 34 1.15 5.29 -2.82
C ASP A 34 2.51 4.64 -2.99
N LEU A 35 2.58 3.61 -3.83
CA LEU A 35 3.81 2.85 -4.05
C LEU A 35 3.97 2.56 -5.53
N ILE A 36 5.22 2.56 -6.00
CA ILE A 36 5.51 1.98 -7.30
C ILE A 36 5.86 0.51 -7.09
N ILE A 37 5.30 -0.35 -7.91
CA ILE A 37 5.49 -1.80 -7.82
C ILE A 37 6.80 -2.16 -8.48
N LEU A 38 7.70 -2.75 -7.70
CA LEU A 38 9.01 -3.12 -8.19
C LEU A 38 9.09 -4.59 -8.57
N ARG A 39 8.35 -5.45 -7.88
CA ARG A 39 8.41 -6.88 -8.11
C ARG A 39 7.14 -7.56 -7.63
N ILE A 40 6.73 -8.59 -8.34
CA ILE A 40 5.62 -9.44 -7.95
C ILE A 40 6.11 -10.87 -8.01
N TYR A 41 5.96 -11.59 -6.91
CA TYR A 41 6.43 -12.97 -6.81
C TYR A 41 5.34 -13.94 -7.25
N PRO A 42 5.69 -15.20 -7.55
CA PRO A 42 4.69 -16.16 -8.00
C PRO A 42 3.57 -16.32 -6.97
N ARG A 43 2.36 -16.50 -7.49
CA ARG A 43 1.21 -16.71 -6.63
C ARG A 43 1.20 -18.10 -6.04
N ARG A 44 0.54 -18.23 -4.93
CA ARG A 44 0.32 -19.52 -4.30
C ARG A 44 -1.09 -19.53 -3.72
N LEU A 45 -1.60 -20.71 -3.45
CA LEU A 45 -2.92 -20.86 -2.85
C LEU A 45 -2.76 -20.99 -1.35
N ILE A 46 -3.63 -20.33 -0.61
CA ILE A 46 -3.70 -20.53 0.84
C ILE A 46 -5.13 -20.85 1.20
N TYR A 47 -5.28 -21.60 2.29
CA TYR A 47 -6.57 -22.00 2.82
C TYR A 47 -6.55 -21.72 4.31
N SER A 48 -7.43 -20.85 4.75
CA SER A 48 -7.57 -20.54 6.16
C SER A 48 -9.03 -20.31 6.45
N GLU A 49 -9.33 -20.11 7.73
CA GLU A 49 -10.72 -19.87 8.12
C GLU A 49 -11.25 -18.55 7.60
N THR A 50 -10.37 -17.57 7.41
CA THR A 50 -10.79 -16.25 7.01
C THR A 50 -10.60 -15.98 5.52
N TYR A 51 -9.79 -16.81 4.83
CA TYR A 51 -9.52 -16.57 3.41
C TYR A 51 -9.09 -17.87 2.75
N SER A 52 -9.61 -18.11 1.56
CA SER A 52 -9.15 -19.20 0.71
C SER A 52 -9.01 -18.64 -0.69
N GLY A 53 -7.85 -18.89 -1.30
CA GLY A 53 -7.61 -18.43 -2.66
C GLY A 53 -6.17 -18.04 -2.88
N PRO A 54 -5.89 -17.43 -4.03
CA PRO A 54 -4.52 -17.09 -4.39
C PRO A 54 -4.04 -15.83 -3.67
N VAL A 55 -2.77 -15.85 -3.28
CA VAL A 55 -2.08 -14.67 -2.76
C VAL A 55 -0.74 -14.57 -3.47
N ALA A 56 -0.21 -13.38 -3.54
CA ALA A 56 1.13 -13.16 -4.05
C ALA A 56 1.82 -12.10 -3.20
N ALA A 57 3.08 -12.36 -2.92
CA ALA A 57 3.92 -11.33 -2.32
C ALA A 57 4.38 -10.38 -3.42
N ALA A 58 4.60 -9.15 -3.04
CA ALA A 58 5.14 -8.17 -3.96
C ALA A 58 5.98 -7.20 -3.14
N CYS A 59 6.69 -6.33 -3.82
CA CYS A 59 7.36 -5.26 -3.12
C CYS A 59 7.21 -3.97 -3.90
N GLY A 60 7.16 -2.88 -3.16
CA GLY A 60 7.03 -1.57 -3.74
C GLY A 60 7.81 -0.56 -2.93
N ARG A 61 7.80 0.67 -3.42
CA ARG A 61 8.53 1.72 -2.75
C ARG A 61 7.86 3.06 -2.98
N ASP A 62 8.16 3.98 -2.08
CA ASP A 62 7.96 5.41 -2.34
C ASP A 62 9.31 6.11 -2.14
N GLU A 63 9.30 7.44 -2.06
CA GLU A 63 10.54 8.18 -1.91
C GLU A 63 11.23 7.92 -0.57
N SER A 64 10.53 7.33 0.39
CA SER A 64 11.09 7.14 1.74
C SER A 64 11.59 5.73 2.00
N GLY A 65 11.23 4.74 1.18
CA GLY A 65 11.71 3.39 1.43
C GLY A 65 10.95 2.31 0.71
N LEU A 66 11.35 1.08 0.97
CA LEU A 66 10.78 -0.13 0.41
C LEU A 66 9.86 -0.79 1.41
N VAL A 67 8.86 -1.52 0.92
CA VAL A 67 7.95 -2.25 1.80
C VAL A 67 7.42 -3.47 1.08
N GLY A 68 7.15 -4.53 1.84
CA GLY A 68 6.50 -5.71 1.32
C GLY A 68 5.01 -5.48 1.13
N ILE A 69 4.43 -6.21 0.19
CA ILE A 69 3.01 -6.09 -0.16
C ILE A 69 2.43 -7.48 -0.25
N VAL A 70 1.18 -7.64 0.16
CA VAL A 70 0.41 -8.85 -0.12
C VAL A 70 -0.72 -8.47 -1.05
N LEU A 71 -0.81 -9.19 -2.16
CA LEU A 71 -1.88 -9.04 -3.15
C LEU A 71 -2.80 -10.24 -3.06
N TRP A 72 -4.11 -10.00 -3.17
CA TRP A 72 -5.15 -11.01 -3.01
C TRP A 72 -5.98 -11.11 -4.27
N ASN A 73 -6.26 -12.33 -4.70
CA ASN A 73 -7.23 -12.60 -5.77
C ASN A 73 -6.93 -11.78 -7.03
N GLU A 74 -7.91 -11.03 -7.50
CA GLU A 74 -7.78 -10.31 -8.75
C GLU A 74 -6.76 -9.17 -8.68
N GLN A 75 -6.36 -8.74 -7.50
CA GLN A 75 -5.28 -7.76 -7.40
C GLN A 75 -4.02 -8.28 -8.06
N ILE A 76 -3.78 -9.61 -7.96
CA ILE A 76 -2.58 -10.21 -8.53
C ILE A 76 -2.55 -10.02 -10.04
N ASP A 77 -3.69 -10.17 -10.69
CA ASP A 77 -3.76 -10.07 -12.13
C ASP A 77 -3.84 -8.64 -12.63
N ASN A 78 -4.36 -7.74 -11.80
CA ASN A 78 -4.58 -6.36 -12.21
C ASN A 78 -3.35 -5.48 -12.08
N VAL A 79 -2.44 -5.83 -11.19
CA VAL A 79 -1.27 -5.00 -10.89
C VAL A 79 -0.08 -5.49 -11.69
N ARG A 80 0.71 -4.55 -12.21
CA ARG A 80 1.91 -4.86 -12.99
C ARG A 80 3.11 -4.17 -12.40
N ILE A 81 4.27 -4.76 -12.63
CA ILE A 81 5.53 -4.11 -12.26
C ILE A 81 5.61 -2.77 -12.97
N GLY A 82 5.96 -1.73 -12.23
CA GLY A 82 6.03 -0.37 -12.75
C GLY A 82 4.79 0.46 -12.48
N ASP A 83 3.68 -0.18 -12.12
CA ASP A 83 2.46 0.57 -11.76
C ASP A 83 2.69 1.37 -10.50
N VAL A 84 2.07 2.54 -10.44
CA VAL A 84 1.92 3.25 -9.18
C VAL A 84 0.53 2.91 -8.65
N VAL A 85 0.49 2.35 -7.46
CA VAL A 85 -0.75 1.90 -6.85
C VAL A 85 -1.02 2.70 -5.59
N ARG A 86 -2.28 2.80 -5.25
CA ARG A 86 -2.73 3.50 -4.06
C ARG A 86 -3.53 2.54 -3.19
N PHE A 87 -3.05 2.35 -1.97
CA PHE A 87 -3.80 1.64 -0.95
C PHE A 87 -4.66 2.64 -0.22
N GLU A 88 -5.95 2.35 -0.11
CA GLU A 88 -6.89 3.17 0.64
C GLU A 88 -7.51 2.33 1.72
N SER A 89 -7.46 2.81 2.96
CA SER A 89 -7.98 2.08 4.12
C SER A 89 -7.35 0.69 4.22
N GLY A 90 -6.04 0.65 4.02
CA GLY A 90 -5.29 -0.60 4.08
C GLY A 90 -4.84 -0.95 5.49
N TRP A 91 -3.98 -1.92 5.55
CA TRP A 91 -3.50 -2.46 6.82
C TRP A 91 -2.01 -2.73 6.73
N CYS A 92 -1.32 -2.44 7.82
CA CYS A 92 0.12 -2.71 7.94
C CYS A 92 0.33 -3.70 9.08
N GLN A 93 1.15 -4.71 8.83
CA GLN A 93 1.47 -5.68 9.87
C GLN A 93 2.94 -6.07 9.76
N MET A 94 3.44 -6.69 10.81
CA MET A 94 4.80 -7.21 10.86
C MET A 94 4.77 -8.70 10.57
N ARG A 95 5.65 -9.17 9.71
CA ARG A 95 5.79 -10.59 9.45
C ARG A 95 7.27 -10.88 9.24
N ASP A 96 7.78 -11.82 10.01
CA ASP A 96 9.19 -12.23 9.92
C ASP A 96 10.14 -11.06 10.00
N GLY A 97 9.80 -10.09 10.86
CA GLY A 97 10.66 -8.95 11.08
C GLY A 97 10.52 -7.81 10.09
N GLU A 98 9.59 -7.92 9.14
CA GLU A 98 9.42 -6.91 8.10
C GLU A 98 7.99 -6.41 8.06
N LEU A 99 7.85 -5.13 7.75
CA LEU A 99 6.52 -4.55 7.57
C LEU A 99 5.95 -4.95 6.22
N ILE A 100 4.67 -5.28 6.21
CA ILE A 100 3.95 -5.68 5.01
C ILE A 100 2.64 -4.92 4.98
N VAL A 101 2.27 -4.43 3.80
CA VAL A 101 1.00 -3.73 3.62
C VAL A 101 0.08 -4.54 2.72
N SER A 102 -1.21 -4.41 2.98
CA SER A 102 -2.24 -5.04 2.16
C SER A 102 -3.49 -4.19 2.25
N THR A 103 -4.51 -4.55 1.47
CA THR A 103 -5.79 -3.87 1.59
C THR A 103 -6.55 -4.32 2.83
N GLY A 104 -6.20 -5.50 3.38
CA GLY A 104 -7.03 -6.08 4.41
C GLY A 104 -8.39 -6.47 3.84
N VAL A 105 -9.38 -6.51 4.70
CA VAL A 105 -10.72 -6.95 4.31
C VAL A 105 -11.51 -5.85 3.61
N SER A 106 -11.36 -4.62 4.07
CA SER A 106 -12.23 -3.54 3.62
C SER A 106 -11.51 -2.46 2.83
N GLY A 107 -10.22 -2.57 2.64
CA GLY A 107 -9.47 -1.56 1.91
C GLY A 107 -9.55 -1.74 0.42
N LYS A 108 -8.99 -0.80 -0.30
CA LYS A 108 -8.98 -0.80 -1.77
C LYS A 108 -7.58 -0.59 -2.28
N LEU A 109 -7.32 -1.17 -3.43
CA LEU A 109 -6.08 -0.99 -4.17
C LEU A 109 -6.44 -0.47 -5.55
N ARG A 110 -5.92 0.69 -5.89
CA ARG A 110 -6.17 1.29 -7.19
C ARG A 110 -4.87 1.55 -7.91
N ILE A 111 -4.88 1.37 -9.21
CA ILE A 111 -3.75 1.73 -10.05
C ILE A 111 -3.96 3.19 -10.43
N ILE A 112 -3.06 4.07 -10.00
CA ILE A 112 -3.22 5.50 -10.24
C ILE A 112 -2.29 6.01 -11.34
N ASP A 113 -1.33 5.20 -11.74
CA ASP A 113 -0.48 5.55 -12.87
C ASP A 113 0.14 4.27 -13.42
N ARG A 114 0.36 4.29 -14.74
CA ARG A 114 0.83 3.07 -15.38
C ARG A 114 1.88 3.32 -16.47
#